data_13b286497c242944581e06f558f96901
#
_entry.id   13b286497c242944581e06f558f96901
#
_cell.length_a   1.000
_cell.length_b   1.000
_cell.length_c   1.000
_cell.angle_alpha   90.00
_cell.angle_beta   90.00
_cell.angle_gamma   90.00
#
_symmetry.space_group_name_H-M   'P 1'
#
loop_
_entity.id
_entity.type
_entity.pdbx_description
1 polymer ?
#
loop_
_entity_poly.entity_id
_entity_poly.type
_entity_poly.pdbx_seq_one_letter_code
_entity_poly.pdbx_strand_id
1 'polypeptide(L)'
;MQSRQLNRRQYFNELATTSEKYFIPYIKRYRQVGKGTKVLEIGCGDGGNLLPFSRMGCDVVGVDMAEGRIRDARKFFQENGAKGRFIASDVFLLKELRHQFDLIVCHDVIEHIDDKEEFMHKCKQLLKTRGVIFMSFPAWQMPFGGHQQICRSRFL
;
A
#
# COMPACT_ATOMS: atom_id res chain seq x y z
N MET A 1 -13.92 1.00 15.38
CA MET A 1 -13.72 1.38 13.95
C MET A 1 -13.81 2.88 13.87
N GLN A 2 -12.79 3.56 13.35
CA GLN A 2 -12.81 5.03 13.26
C GLN A 2 -13.85 5.46 12.22
N SER A 3 -14.57 6.58 12.47
CA SER A 3 -15.60 7.12 11.57
C SER A 3 -15.09 7.35 10.12
N ARG A 4 -13.79 7.62 9.96
CA ARG A 4 -13.10 7.75 8.67
C ARG A 4 -13.21 6.49 7.79
N GLN A 5 -13.21 5.30 8.38
CA GLN A 5 -13.30 4.04 7.64
C GLN A 5 -14.73 3.76 7.14
N LEU A 6 -15.73 4.46 7.66
CA LEU A 6 -17.12 4.37 7.19
C LEU A 6 -17.32 5.16 5.89
N ASN A 7 -16.58 6.26 5.68
CA ASN A 7 -16.59 7.00 4.42
C ASN A 7 -15.39 6.61 3.57
N ARG A 8 -15.51 5.52 2.82
CA ARG A 8 -14.44 4.91 2.03
C ARG A 8 -13.86 5.86 0.98
N ARG A 9 -14.70 6.70 0.37
CA ARG A 9 -14.23 7.71 -0.60
C ARG A 9 -13.37 8.78 0.06
N GLN A 10 -13.77 9.26 1.23
CA GLN A 10 -12.96 10.21 1.99
C GLN A 10 -11.61 9.59 2.36
N TYR A 11 -11.61 8.36 2.87
CA TYR A 11 -10.40 7.65 3.24
C TYR A 11 -9.46 7.43 2.03
N PHE A 12 -10.01 7.03 0.87
CA PHE A 12 -9.26 6.94 -0.38
C PHE A 12 -8.55 8.26 -0.74
N ASN A 13 -9.26 9.38 -0.65
CA ASN A 13 -8.69 10.70 -0.95
C ASN A 13 -7.62 11.13 0.07
N GLU A 14 -7.82 10.82 1.35
CA GLU A 14 -6.84 11.08 2.41
C GLU A 14 -5.55 10.30 2.16
N LEU A 15 -5.63 9.01 1.81
CA LEU A 15 -4.48 8.19 1.44
C LEU A 15 -3.77 8.74 0.19
N ALA A 16 -4.51 9.13 -0.84
CA ALA A 16 -3.93 9.71 -2.04
C ALA A 16 -3.16 11.00 -1.71
N THR A 17 -3.74 11.86 -0.89
CA THR A 17 -3.08 13.10 -0.43
C THR A 17 -1.84 12.81 0.40
N THR A 18 -1.89 11.83 1.29
CA THR A 18 -0.75 11.42 2.12
C THR A 18 0.38 10.87 1.26
N SER A 19 0.07 10.00 0.31
CA SER A 19 1.04 9.43 -0.61
C SER A 19 1.70 10.51 -1.47
N GLU A 20 0.93 11.44 -2.01
CA GLU A 20 1.44 12.54 -2.82
C GLU A 20 2.36 13.48 -2.03
N LYS A 21 1.96 13.86 -0.81
CA LYS A 21 2.69 14.84 0.01
C LYS A 21 3.90 14.27 0.74
N TYR A 22 3.86 13.00 1.12
CA TYR A 22 4.87 12.43 2.01
C TYR A 22 5.59 11.23 1.41
N PHE A 23 4.87 10.23 0.86
CA PHE A 23 5.52 9.00 0.39
C PHE A 23 6.35 9.25 -0.86
N ILE A 24 5.77 9.86 -1.88
CA ILE A 24 6.45 10.11 -3.15
C ILE A 24 7.70 10.99 -2.98
N PRO A 25 7.65 12.13 -2.26
CA PRO A 25 8.85 12.94 -2.04
C PRO A 25 9.94 12.20 -1.26
N TYR A 26 9.55 11.39 -0.28
CA TYR A 26 10.51 10.56 0.47
C TYR A 26 11.15 9.49 -0.42
N ILE A 27 10.36 8.76 -1.19
CA ILE A 27 10.82 7.71 -2.11
C ILE A 27 11.77 8.28 -3.16
N LYS A 28 11.46 9.46 -3.70
CA LYS A 28 12.27 10.15 -4.73
C LYS A 28 13.68 10.50 -4.26
N ARG A 29 13.95 10.53 -2.96
CA ARG A 29 15.31 10.72 -2.42
C ARG A 29 16.22 9.53 -2.70
N TYR A 30 15.63 8.34 -2.89
CA TYR A 30 16.36 7.06 -3.04
C TYR A 30 16.18 6.44 -4.41
N ARG A 31 15.06 6.73 -5.08
CA ARG A 31 14.74 6.18 -6.39
C ARG A 31 13.89 7.17 -7.21
N GLN A 32 14.28 7.37 -8.46
CA GLN A 32 13.43 8.09 -9.41
C GLN A 32 12.16 7.29 -9.69
N VAL A 33 11.01 7.97 -9.63
CA VAL A 33 9.68 7.42 -9.85
C VAL A 33 8.93 8.29 -10.84
N GLY A 34 8.37 7.67 -11.87
CA GLY A 34 7.63 8.34 -12.93
C GLY A 34 7.18 7.38 -14.01
N LYS A 35 6.99 7.91 -15.23
CA LYS A 35 6.49 7.13 -16.38
C LYS A 35 7.26 5.82 -16.57
N GLY A 36 6.51 4.70 -16.63
CA GLY A 36 7.06 3.36 -16.83
C GLY A 36 7.64 2.69 -15.58
N THR A 37 7.68 3.40 -14.43
CA THR A 37 8.04 2.77 -13.15
C THR A 37 6.92 1.79 -12.74
N LYS A 38 7.26 0.53 -12.49
CA LYS A 38 6.30 -0.47 -12.02
C LYS A 38 6.22 -0.45 -10.49
N VAL A 39 5.06 -0.12 -9.96
CA VAL A 39 4.80 0.03 -8.54
C VAL A 39 3.80 -1.03 -8.08
N LEU A 40 4.16 -1.77 -7.04
CA LEU A 40 3.25 -2.68 -6.33
C LEU A 40 2.91 -2.08 -4.98
N GLU A 41 1.64 -2.06 -4.60
CA GLU A 41 1.23 -1.87 -3.21
C GLU A 41 0.68 -3.18 -2.66
N ILE A 42 1.28 -3.65 -1.56
CA ILE A 42 0.82 -4.81 -0.79
C ILE A 42 -0.08 -4.29 0.32
N GLY A 43 -1.29 -4.87 0.46
CA GLY A 43 -2.31 -4.36 1.37
C GLY A 43 -2.91 -3.05 0.87
N CYS A 44 -3.17 -2.94 -0.42
CA CYS A 44 -3.55 -1.68 -1.06
C CYS A 44 -4.92 -1.13 -0.64
N GLY A 45 -5.74 -1.93 0.03
CA GLY A 45 -7.10 -1.54 0.38
C GLY A 45 -7.87 -1.02 -0.82
N ASP A 46 -8.37 0.20 -0.72
CA ASP A 46 -9.14 0.87 -1.76
C ASP A 46 -8.26 1.55 -2.83
N GLY A 47 -6.92 1.41 -2.74
CA GLY A 47 -5.98 1.88 -3.76
C GLY A 47 -5.59 3.36 -3.66
N GLY A 48 -5.97 4.06 -2.59
CA GLY A 48 -5.73 5.51 -2.47
C GLY A 48 -4.26 5.89 -2.62
N ASN A 49 -3.35 5.17 -1.98
CA ASN A 49 -1.92 5.46 -2.07
C ASN A 49 -1.37 5.34 -3.50
N LEU A 50 -1.95 4.47 -4.34
CA LEU A 50 -1.50 4.25 -5.72
C LEU A 50 -1.98 5.33 -6.71
N LEU A 51 -3.02 6.08 -6.37
CA LEU A 51 -3.58 7.07 -7.29
C LEU A 51 -2.55 8.10 -7.79
N PRO A 52 -1.75 8.76 -6.92
CA PRO A 52 -0.76 9.73 -7.39
C PRO A 52 0.37 9.08 -8.20
N PHE A 53 0.75 7.83 -7.92
CA PHE A 53 1.71 7.11 -8.77
C PHE A 53 1.15 6.87 -10.17
N SER A 54 -0.12 6.45 -10.29
CA SER A 54 -0.78 6.29 -11.58
C SER A 54 -0.84 7.61 -12.36
N ARG A 55 -1.15 8.73 -11.69
CA ARG A 55 -1.15 10.07 -12.29
C ARG A 55 0.22 10.52 -12.79
N MET A 56 1.30 10.03 -12.19
CA MET A 56 2.68 10.25 -12.64
C MET A 56 3.07 9.35 -13.81
N GLY A 57 2.18 8.50 -14.32
CA GLY A 57 2.45 7.57 -15.42
C GLY A 57 3.15 6.28 -14.99
N CYS A 58 3.13 5.93 -13.71
CA CYS A 58 3.61 4.63 -13.26
C CYS A 58 2.61 3.53 -13.62
N ASP A 59 3.13 2.32 -13.85
CA ASP A 59 2.33 1.11 -13.98
C ASP A 59 2.05 0.57 -12.58
N VAL A 60 0.84 0.78 -12.06
CA VAL A 60 0.50 0.43 -10.69
C VAL A 60 -0.27 -0.87 -10.58
N VAL A 61 0.11 -1.67 -9.59
CA VAL A 61 -0.58 -2.90 -9.19
C VAL A 61 -0.87 -2.83 -7.70
N GLY A 62 -2.13 -3.08 -7.31
CA GLY A 62 -2.55 -3.19 -5.92
C GLY A 62 -2.96 -4.62 -5.60
N VAL A 63 -2.53 -5.12 -4.46
CA VAL A 63 -2.91 -6.44 -3.94
C VAL A 63 -3.48 -6.30 -2.54
N ASP A 64 -4.64 -6.92 -2.31
CA ASP A 64 -5.29 -6.99 -1.00
C ASP A 64 -6.11 -8.27 -0.90
N MET A 65 -6.22 -8.85 0.28
CA MET A 65 -7.02 -10.05 0.50
C MET A 65 -8.54 -9.77 0.46
N ALA A 66 -8.94 -8.54 0.75
CA ALA A 66 -10.35 -8.15 0.85
C ALA A 66 -10.93 -7.81 -0.53
N GLU A 67 -11.66 -8.75 -1.14
CA GLU A 67 -12.30 -8.54 -2.45
C GLU A 67 -13.17 -7.28 -2.52
N GLY A 68 -13.88 -6.94 -1.43
CA GLY A 68 -14.69 -5.72 -1.37
C GLY A 68 -13.87 -4.46 -1.56
N ARG A 69 -12.67 -4.41 -0.96
CA ARG A 69 -11.73 -3.29 -1.13
C ARG A 69 -11.19 -3.23 -2.55
N ILE A 70 -10.87 -4.37 -3.13
CA ILE A 70 -10.40 -4.43 -4.53
C ILE A 70 -11.48 -3.98 -5.52
N ARG A 71 -12.76 -4.30 -5.27
CA ARG A 71 -13.87 -3.75 -6.08
C ARG A 71 -13.94 -2.23 -5.98
N ASP A 72 -13.82 -1.68 -4.77
CA ASP A 72 -13.85 -0.24 -4.55
C ASP A 72 -12.61 0.45 -5.16
N ALA A 73 -11.42 -0.17 -5.07
CA ALA A 73 -10.21 0.34 -5.71
C ALA A 73 -10.40 0.51 -7.22
N ARG A 74 -10.93 -0.51 -7.90
CA ARG A 74 -11.24 -0.45 -9.35
C ARG A 74 -12.23 0.67 -9.67
N LYS A 75 -13.29 0.80 -8.87
CA LYS A 75 -14.31 1.84 -9.01
C LYS A 75 -13.71 3.23 -8.83
N PHE A 76 -12.95 3.47 -7.76
CA PHE A 76 -12.35 4.77 -7.49
C PHE A 76 -11.31 5.16 -8.53
N PHE A 77 -10.53 4.21 -9.04
CA PHE A 77 -9.61 4.47 -10.13
C PHE A 77 -10.34 4.86 -11.41
N GLN A 78 -11.40 4.15 -11.78
CA GLN A 78 -12.24 4.48 -12.92
C GLN A 78 -12.85 5.89 -12.81
N GLU A 79 -13.40 6.23 -11.65
CA GLU A 79 -13.98 7.55 -11.36
C GLU A 79 -12.96 8.69 -11.44
N ASN A 80 -11.69 8.39 -11.15
CA ASN A 80 -10.59 9.35 -11.24
C ASN A 80 -9.88 9.36 -12.61
N GLY A 81 -10.35 8.60 -13.60
CA GLY A 81 -9.70 8.47 -14.91
C GLY A 81 -8.29 7.87 -14.84
N ALA A 82 -7.98 7.17 -13.74
CA ALA A 82 -6.68 6.56 -13.49
C ALA A 82 -6.65 5.10 -13.95
N LYS A 83 -5.44 4.60 -14.24
CA LYS A 83 -5.23 3.20 -14.64
C LYS A 83 -4.47 2.46 -13.55
N GLY A 84 -4.90 1.24 -13.25
CA GLY A 84 -4.24 0.36 -12.29
C GLY A 84 -4.79 -1.06 -12.39
N ARG A 85 -3.98 -2.04 -12.00
CA ARG A 85 -4.38 -3.44 -11.88
C ARG A 85 -4.58 -3.76 -10.40
N PHE A 86 -5.74 -4.32 -10.04
CA PHE A 86 -6.07 -4.67 -8.67
C PHE A 86 -6.41 -6.15 -8.55
N ILE A 87 -5.75 -6.85 -7.61
CA ILE A 87 -5.80 -8.30 -7.44
C ILE A 87 -6.26 -8.61 -6.02
N ALA A 88 -7.37 -9.33 -5.91
CA ALA A 88 -7.82 -9.89 -4.63
C ALA A 88 -7.07 -11.21 -4.39
N SER A 89 -6.04 -11.18 -3.56
CA SER A 89 -5.21 -12.36 -3.28
C SER A 89 -4.33 -12.14 -2.05
N ASP A 90 -3.92 -13.24 -1.44
CA ASP A 90 -2.77 -13.25 -0.57
C ASP A 90 -1.49 -13.03 -1.40
N VAL A 91 -0.63 -12.12 -0.95
CA VAL A 91 0.64 -11.81 -1.62
C VAL A 91 1.56 -13.03 -1.73
N PHE A 92 1.50 -13.94 -0.78
CA PHE A 92 2.31 -15.16 -0.79
C PHE A 92 1.97 -16.09 -1.96
N LEU A 93 0.74 -16.03 -2.46
CA LEU A 93 0.26 -16.86 -3.57
C LEU A 93 0.65 -16.32 -4.96
N LEU A 94 1.11 -15.07 -5.06
CA LEU A 94 1.42 -14.42 -6.34
C LEU A 94 2.79 -14.87 -6.88
N LYS A 95 2.80 -15.93 -7.66
CA LYS A 95 4.04 -16.48 -8.28
C LYS A 95 4.37 -15.80 -9.62
N GLU A 96 3.35 -15.39 -10.36
CA GLU A 96 3.44 -14.77 -11.68
C GLU A 96 3.99 -13.33 -11.68
N LEU A 97 4.08 -12.69 -10.52
CA LEU A 97 4.55 -11.32 -10.39
C LEU A 97 6.04 -11.20 -9.99
N ARG A 98 6.80 -12.30 -10.07
CA ARG A 98 8.22 -12.30 -9.68
C ARG A 98 9.05 -11.36 -10.54
N HIS A 99 9.97 -10.65 -9.90
CA HIS A 99 10.96 -9.75 -10.52
C HIS A 99 10.37 -8.70 -11.47
N GLN A 100 9.17 -8.17 -11.16
CA GLN A 100 8.50 -7.23 -12.04
C GLN A 100 8.52 -5.79 -11.54
N PHE A 101 8.68 -5.57 -10.23
CA PHE A 101 8.45 -4.26 -9.64
C PHE A 101 9.74 -3.50 -9.38
N ASP A 102 9.69 -2.21 -9.67
CA ASP A 102 10.73 -1.25 -9.36
C ASP A 102 10.62 -0.73 -7.94
N LEU A 103 9.38 -0.64 -7.45
CA LEU A 103 9.02 -0.14 -6.14
C LEU A 103 7.90 -1.01 -5.55
N ILE A 104 8.06 -1.42 -4.30
CA ILE A 104 6.98 -1.93 -3.47
C ILE A 104 6.64 -0.88 -2.42
N VAL A 105 5.35 -0.56 -2.30
CA VAL A 105 4.77 0.23 -1.22
C VAL A 105 4.07 -0.72 -0.25
N CYS A 106 4.33 -0.55 1.04
CA CYS A 106 3.72 -1.33 2.11
C CYS A 106 3.39 -0.36 3.26
N HIS A 107 2.11 -0.03 3.39
CA HIS A 107 1.63 0.95 4.38
C HIS A 107 0.63 0.28 5.32
N ASP A 108 0.95 0.28 6.63
CA ASP A 108 0.15 -0.34 7.68
C ASP A 108 -0.20 -1.82 7.41
N VAL A 109 0.81 -2.62 7.05
CA VAL A 109 0.68 -4.05 6.74
C VAL A 109 1.59 -4.92 7.60
N ILE A 110 2.86 -4.52 7.77
CA ILE A 110 3.89 -5.38 8.41
C ILE A 110 3.51 -5.78 9.84
N GLU A 111 2.74 -4.94 10.53
CA GLU A 111 2.25 -5.22 11.89
C GLU A 111 1.23 -6.36 11.94
N HIS A 112 0.63 -6.71 10.81
CA HIS A 112 -0.36 -7.79 10.68
C HIS A 112 0.25 -9.09 10.13
N ILE A 113 1.54 -9.08 9.80
CA ILE A 113 2.24 -10.25 9.26
C ILE A 113 2.89 -11.02 10.42
N ASP A 114 2.58 -12.30 10.55
CA ASP A 114 3.17 -13.16 11.59
C ASP A 114 4.63 -13.44 11.28
N ASP A 115 4.93 -14.01 10.11
CA ASP A 115 6.30 -14.28 9.65
C ASP A 115 6.82 -13.13 8.77
N LYS A 116 7.47 -12.19 9.44
CA LYS A 116 8.05 -11.00 8.79
C LYS A 116 9.24 -11.34 7.90
N GLU A 117 9.96 -12.39 8.23
CA GLU A 117 11.12 -12.84 7.44
C GLU A 117 10.65 -13.44 6.12
N GLU A 118 9.66 -14.34 6.15
CA GLU A 118 9.04 -14.88 4.94
C GLU A 118 8.45 -13.77 4.07
N PHE A 119 7.78 -12.79 4.69
CA PHE A 119 7.24 -11.63 3.99
C PHE A 119 8.33 -10.82 3.27
N MET A 120 9.46 -10.56 3.92
CA MET A 120 10.57 -9.84 3.30
C MET A 120 11.21 -10.67 2.17
N HIS A 121 11.31 -11.98 2.32
CA HIS A 121 11.73 -12.87 1.23
C HIS A 121 10.77 -12.79 0.05
N LYS A 122 9.46 -12.79 0.30
CA LYS A 122 8.45 -12.62 -0.75
C LYS A 122 8.57 -11.28 -1.46
N CYS A 123 8.71 -10.19 -0.72
CA CYS A 123 8.93 -8.86 -1.30
C CYS A 123 10.18 -8.85 -2.20
N LYS A 124 11.29 -9.44 -1.75
CA LYS A 124 12.52 -9.57 -2.56
C LYS A 124 12.28 -10.34 -3.86
N GLN A 125 11.47 -11.39 -3.84
CA GLN A 125 11.14 -12.14 -5.05
C GLN A 125 10.27 -11.33 -6.05
N LEU A 126 9.47 -10.39 -5.59
CA LEU A 126 8.63 -9.55 -6.43
C LEU A 126 9.41 -8.37 -7.04
N LEU A 127 10.47 -7.93 -6.39
CA LEU A 127 11.31 -6.83 -6.84
C LEU A 127 12.21 -7.22 -8.01
N LYS A 128 12.45 -6.28 -8.92
CA LYS A 128 13.57 -6.30 -9.85
C LYS A 128 14.89 -6.14 -9.11
N THR A 129 15.99 -6.48 -9.80
CA THR A 129 17.33 -6.10 -9.35
C THR A 129 17.38 -4.57 -9.13
N ARG A 130 17.86 -4.14 -7.95
CA ARG A 130 17.85 -2.75 -7.50
C ARG A 130 16.46 -2.13 -7.27
N GLY A 131 15.40 -2.94 -7.22
CA GLY A 131 14.10 -2.50 -6.73
C GLY A 131 14.17 -2.10 -5.27
N VAL A 132 13.26 -1.22 -4.83
CA VAL A 132 13.22 -0.73 -3.45
C VAL A 132 11.87 -0.99 -2.81
N ILE A 133 11.86 -1.11 -1.48
CA ILE A 133 10.63 -1.18 -0.69
C ILE A 133 10.53 0.12 0.10
N PHE A 134 9.38 0.78 -0.02
CA PHE A 134 8.94 1.80 0.92
C PHE A 134 7.98 1.16 1.90
N MET A 135 8.31 1.23 3.18
CA MET A 135 7.49 0.67 4.25
C MET A 135 7.20 1.74 5.28
N SER A 136 5.94 1.88 5.65
CA SER A 136 5.50 2.72 6.77
C SER A 136 4.52 1.96 7.64
N PHE A 137 4.66 2.14 8.94
CA PHE A 137 3.85 1.47 9.96
C PHE A 137 3.80 2.34 11.21
N PRO A 138 2.77 2.19 12.08
CA PRO A 138 2.68 2.92 13.34
C PRO A 138 3.86 2.56 14.24
N ALA A 139 4.48 3.57 14.85
CA ALA A 139 5.53 3.30 15.84
C ALA A 139 4.90 2.64 17.06
N TRP A 140 5.44 1.51 17.50
CA TRP A 140 4.96 0.76 18.66
C TRP A 140 4.90 1.60 19.94
N GLN A 141 5.77 2.58 20.07
CA GLN A 141 5.91 3.44 21.25
C GLN A 141 5.06 4.72 21.19
N MET A 142 4.17 4.89 20.23
CA MET A 142 3.32 6.06 20.19
C MET A 142 2.28 6.03 21.32
N PRO A 143 2.13 7.11 22.12
CA PRO A 143 1.20 7.17 23.25
C PRO A 143 -0.27 6.96 22.86
N PHE A 144 -0.61 7.21 21.59
CA PHE A 144 -1.96 7.06 21.04
C PHE A 144 -2.08 5.85 20.10
N GLY A 145 -1.17 4.93 20.23
CA GLY A 145 -1.22 3.55 19.89
C GLY A 145 -1.55 3.17 18.51
N GLY A 146 -0.98 2.27 17.93
CA GLY A 146 -1.21 1.58 16.71
C GLY A 146 -2.67 1.21 16.44
N HIS A 147 -2.92 0.70 15.27
CA HIS A 147 -4.20 0.20 14.75
C HIS A 147 -4.90 -0.83 15.65
N GLN A 148 -4.17 -1.44 16.55
CA GLN A 148 -4.67 -2.38 17.53
C GLN A 148 -4.87 -1.67 18.86
N GLN A 149 -6.01 -1.03 19.03
CA GLN A 149 -6.47 -0.58 20.35
C GLN A 149 -6.83 -1.80 21.20
N ILE A 150 -5.84 -2.60 21.58
CA ILE A 150 -6.01 -3.78 22.42
C ILE A 150 -5.93 -3.41 23.91
N CYS A 151 -5.44 -2.25 24.26
CA CYS A 151 -5.43 -1.80 25.64
C CYS A 151 -6.81 -1.32 26.09
N ARG A 152 -7.60 -2.25 26.63
CA ARG A 152 -8.76 -1.96 27.48
C ARG A 152 -8.35 -1.61 28.92
N SER A 153 -7.11 -1.27 29.18
CA SER A 153 -6.64 -0.88 30.49
C SER A 153 -7.14 0.53 30.83
N ARG A 154 -7.86 0.65 31.94
CA ARG A 154 -8.29 1.93 32.54
C ARG A 154 -7.13 2.72 33.17
N PHE A 155 -5.88 2.30 32.96
CA PHE A 155 -4.69 2.88 33.57
C PHE A 155 -3.68 3.32 32.50
N LEU A 156 -4.14 4.15 31.59
CA LEU A 156 -3.29 5.10 30.84
C LEU A 156 -4.12 6.33 30.58
#